data_cc24623a81fc1fd2ab74e620dfb32459
#
_entry.id   cc24623a81fc1fd2ab74e620dfb32459
#
_cell.length_a   1.000
_cell.length_b   1.000
_cell.length_c   1.000
_cell.angle_alpha   90.00
_cell.angle_beta   90.00
_cell.angle_gamma   90.00
#
_symmetry.space_group_name_H-M   'P 1'
#
loop_
_entity.id
_entity.type
_entity.pdbx_description
1 polymer ?
#
loop_
_entity_poly.entity_id
_entity_poly.type
_entity_poly.pdbx_seq_one_letter_code
_entity_poly.pdbx_strand_id
1 'polypeptide(L)'
;SINTKFSVDDGETITVPDGIAHYLEHKLFESEDGDAFVRYAQTGANANAYTSFEKTCYLFSCTEKFDESLEILLDFVQSPYFTAQTVAKEQGIIGQEIKMYDDAPDWRVMFNMLENMYHNHPVKIDIAGTVESIAEITAEKLYEVYNVFYNLNNMVLCVSGNVTVDKVLKTADRLLKSSEKHTIHNVFENEPYEIVKPYVEQEFSVSMPIFNLGFKEKADCVKGDAQAAHTDILLFLLASETSELYRKLLDANLINSSFSYELFDGPGYCSVIFGGESREPQKAAEMIKDYIVKLKENGIDKEEFEIAKKSIYGDTVASLNSVDTISNILADYHFKGNNMFDYIDEIANATIEDVTKRLDCMLDVNNCTLSVVKPIQDGEK
;
A
#
# COMPACT_ATOMS: atom_id res chain seq x y z
N SER A 1 -0.15 -10.08 1.13
CA SER A 1 0.37 -9.92 -0.24
C SER A 1 -0.57 -10.53 -1.27
N ILE A 2 -0.65 -9.93 -2.43
CA ILE A 2 -1.47 -10.43 -3.56
C ILE A 2 -0.81 -11.61 -4.30
N ASN A 3 0.43 -11.95 -4.00
CA ASN A 3 1.24 -12.93 -4.74
C ASN A 3 1.14 -14.34 -4.14
N THR A 4 -0.06 -14.78 -3.76
CA THR A 4 -0.29 -16.12 -3.18
C THR A 4 -0.49 -17.21 -4.23
N LYS A 5 -0.64 -16.83 -5.51
CA LYS A 5 -0.79 -17.75 -6.65
C LYS A 5 0.04 -17.23 -7.82
N PHE A 6 1.05 -17.98 -8.22
CA PHE A 6 2.02 -17.56 -9.23
C PHE A 6 2.62 -18.74 -10.00
N SER A 7 3.28 -18.46 -11.12
CA SER A 7 4.16 -19.41 -11.79
C SER A 7 5.55 -18.79 -12.01
N VAL A 8 6.55 -19.64 -12.14
CA VAL A 8 7.93 -19.24 -12.44
C VAL A 8 8.25 -19.70 -13.85
N ASP A 9 8.69 -18.78 -14.70
CA ASP A 9 8.86 -18.98 -16.12
C ASP A 9 7.58 -19.59 -16.76
N ASP A 10 7.69 -20.66 -17.51
CA ASP A 10 6.54 -21.40 -18.08
C ASP A 10 6.13 -22.61 -17.22
N GLY A 11 6.47 -22.60 -15.92
CA GLY A 11 6.21 -23.70 -15.00
C GLY A 11 4.76 -23.80 -14.53
N GLU A 12 4.50 -24.80 -13.70
CA GLU A 12 3.19 -25.00 -13.09
C GLU A 12 2.84 -23.87 -12.10
N THR A 13 1.55 -23.65 -11.90
CA THR A 13 1.06 -22.68 -10.92
C THR A 13 1.30 -23.18 -9.50
N ILE A 14 1.97 -22.38 -8.71
CA ILE A 14 2.24 -22.59 -7.29
C ILE A 14 1.21 -21.78 -6.48
N THR A 15 0.66 -22.38 -5.45
CA THR A 15 -0.22 -21.70 -4.50
C THR A 15 0.39 -21.82 -3.11
N VAL A 16 0.46 -20.68 -2.41
CA VAL A 16 1.06 -20.60 -1.07
C VAL A 16 0.05 -20.02 -0.07
N PRO A 17 0.21 -20.28 1.23
CA PRO A 17 -0.69 -19.77 2.25
C PRO A 17 -0.70 -18.23 2.31
N ASP A 18 -1.88 -17.66 2.60
CA ASP A 18 -2.01 -16.23 2.87
C ASP A 18 -1.16 -15.84 4.08
N GLY A 19 -0.55 -14.64 4.01
CA GLY A 19 0.35 -14.15 5.05
C GLY A 19 1.82 -14.55 4.88
N ILE A 20 2.17 -15.45 3.93
CA ILE A 20 3.55 -15.98 3.81
C ILE A 20 4.59 -14.88 3.52
N ALA A 21 4.25 -13.82 2.80
CA ALA A 21 5.18 -12.71 2.52
C ALA A 21 5.50 -11.91 3.79
N HIS A 22 4.50 -11.62 4.60
CA HIS A 22 4.66 -10.98 5.91
C HIS A 22 5.43 -11.90 6.89
N TYR A 23 5.14 -13.18 6.85
CA TYR A 23 5.88 -14.18 7.63
C TYR A 23 7.36 -14.23 7.26
N LEU A 24 7.69 -14.17 5.96
CA LEU A 24 9.06 -14.08 5.47
C LEU A 24 9.76 -12.81 5.95
N GLU A 25 9.06 -11.68 5.96
CA GLU A 25 9.61 -10.42 6.47
C GLU A 25 10.12 -10.60 7.90
N HIS A 26 9.30 -11.11 8.80
CA HIS A 26 9.68 -11.40 10.18
C HIS A 26 10.88 -12.35 10.25
N LYS A 27 10.85 -13.41 9.47
CA LYS A 27 11.87 -14.47 9.56
C LYS A 27 13.22 -14.09 9.02
N LEU A 28 13.32 -13.12 8.11
CA LEU A 28 14.61 -12.74 7.52
C LEU A 28 15.53 -11.99 8.49
N PHE A 29 14.99 -11.33 9.50
CA PHE A 29 15.84 -10.69 10.52
C PHE A 29 16.58 -11.70 11.41
N GLU A 30 16.11 -12.94 11.49
CA GLU A 30 16.72 -14.00 12.28
C GLU A 30 17.73 -14.79 11.42
N SER A 31 18.96 -14.91 11.88
CA SER A 31 20.01 -15.71 11.27
C SER A 31 20.55 -16.74 12.26
N GLU A 32 21.41 -17.68 11.80
CA GLU A 32 22.09 -18.66 12.66
C GLU A 32 22.95 -17.96 13.73
N ASP A 33 23.58 -16.84 13.37
CA ASP A 33 24.46 -16.06 14.23
C ASP A 33 23.75 -15.00 15.10
N GLY A 34 22.42 -14.89 15.00
CA GLY A 34 21.62 -13.93 15.77
C GLY A 34 20.70 -13.06 14.91
N ASP A 35 20.22 -11.98 15.51
CA ASP A 35 19.23 -11.09 14.94
C ASP A 35 19.92 -9.88 14.26
N ALA A 36 19.47 -9.50 13.06
CA ALA A 36 19.98 -8.34 12.31
C ALA A 36 19.81 -7.02 13.09
N PHE A 37 18.74 -6.87 13.89
CA PHE A 37 18.55 -5.68 14.73
C PHE A 37 19.66 -5.50 15.76
N VAL A 38 20.22 -6.60 16.30
CA VAL A 38 21.38 -6.54 17.20
C VAL A 38 22.61 -6.00 16.49
N ARG A 39 22.81 -6.37 15.22
CA ARG A 39 23.89 -5.85 14.39
C ARG A 39 23.70 -4.35 14.11
N TYR A 40 22.48 -3.92 13.77
CA TYR A 40 22.13 -2.50 13.56
C TYR A 40 22.31 -1.66 14.82
N ALA A 41 22.00 -2.19 15.99
CA ALA A 41 22.24 -1.51 17.28
C ALA A 41 23.72 -1.12 17.47
N GLN A 42 24.68 -1.88 16.89
CA GLN A 42 26.11 -1.56 16.95
C GLN A 42 26.52 -0.44 15.99
N THR A 43 25.74 -0.22 14.93
CA THR A 43 25.98 0.87 13.98
C THR A 43 25.28 2.16 14.38
N GLY A 44 24.26 2.08 15.22
CA GLY A 44 23.39 3.21 15.57
C GLY A 44 22.38 3.56 14.47
N ALA A 45 22.26 2.73 13.46
CA ALA A 45 21.25 2.88 12.42
C ALA A 45 19.86 2.48 12.93
N ASN A 46 18.84 3.15 12.44
CA ASN A 46 17.44 2.78 12.64
C ASN A 46 17.02 1.86 11.48
N ALA A 47 16.74 0.60 11.77
CA ALA A 47 16.30 -0.39 10.80
C ALA A 47 14.81 -0.67 10.94
N ASN A 48 14.14 -0.93 9.83
CA ASN A 48 12.74 -1.31 9.79
C ASN A 48 12.46 -2.21 8.57
N ALA A 49 11.26 -2.80 8.55
CA ALA A 49 10.73 -3.47 7.36
C ALA A 49 9.21 -3.30 7.32
N TYR A 50 8.63 -3.53 6.16
CA TYR A 50 7.19 -3.63 5.99
C TYR A 50 6.83 -4.50 4.79
N THR A 51 5.69 -5.16 4.89
CA THR A 51 5.07 -5.88 3.79
C THR A 51 3.78 -5.17 3.37
N SER A 52 3.68 -4.84 2.10
CA SER A 52 2.45 -4.34 1.48
C SER A 52 1.78 -5.42 0.64
N PHE A 53 0.75 -5.05 -0.11
CA PHE A 53 0.09 -5.95 -1.06
C PHE A 53 1.03 -6.45 -2.15
N GLU A 54 2.00 -5.65 -2.58
CA GLU A 54 2.82 -5.88 -3.78
C GLU A 54 4.28 -6.18 -3.49
N LYS A 55 4.82 -5.68 -2.37
CA LYS A 55 6.25 -5.74 -2.05
C LYS A 55 6.50 -5.95 -0.58
N THR A 56 7.70 -6.44 -0.29
CA THR A 56 8.31 -6.38 1.04
C THR A 56 9.55 -5.49 0.96
N CYS A 57 9.68 -4.56 1.87
CA CYS A 57 10.79 -3.61 1.93
C CYS A 57 11.57 -3.79 3.23
N TYR A 58 12.88 -3.86 3.13
CA TYR A 58 13.83 -3.81 4.25
C TYR A 58 14.63 -2.54 4.13
N LEU A 59 14.70 -1.76 5.17
CA LEU A 59 15.30 -0.44 5.13
C LEU A 59 16.08 -0.09 6.39
N PHE A 60 17.01 0.83 6.24
CA PHE A 60 17.64 1.49 7.38
C PHE A 60 17.88 2.96 7.08
N SER A 61 17.94 3.78 8.12
CA SER A 61 18.45 5.14 8.08
C SER A 61 19.59 5.31 9.09
N CYS A 62 20.60 6.08 8.72
CA CYS A 62 21.75 6.33 9.57
C CYS A 62 22.36 7.71 9.33
N THR A 63 23.03 8.24 10.34
CA THR A 63 23.86 9.45 10.24
C THR A 63 25.34 9.12 10.12
N GLU A 64 25.75 7.95 10.61
CA GLU A 64 27.11 7.44 10.60
C GLU A 64 27.13 5.97 10.23
N LYS A 65 28.29 5.39 9.97
CA LYS A 65 28.53 3.96 9.70
C LYS A 65 27.63 3.41 8.59
N PHE A 66 27.50 4.18 7.50
CA PHE A 66 26.67 3.79 6.35
C PHE A 66 27.14 2.46 5.74
N ASP A 67 28.47 2.26 5.60
CA ASP A 67 29.00 1.04 4.97
C ASP A 67 28.65 -0.20 5.76
N GLU A 68 28.86 -0.17 7.06
CA GLU A 68 28.55 -1.28 7.95
C GLU A 68 27.04 -1.57 7.96
N SER A 69 26.21 -0.54 7.92
CA SER A 69 24.75 -0.67 7.86
C SER A 69 24.28 -1.25 6.53
N LEU A 70 24.87 -0.81 5.40
CA LEU A 70 24.58 -1.36 4.08
C LEU A 70 25.04 -2.82 3.97
N GLU A 71 26.20 -3.17 4.55
CA GLU A 71 26.68 -4.56 4.60
C GLU A 71 25.70 -5.45 5.36
N ILE A 72 25.13 -4.98 6.48
CA ILE A 72 24.12 -5.71 7.24
C ILE A 72 22.89 -5.97 6.36
N LEU A 73 22.38 -4.93 5.68
CA LEU A 73 21.20 -5.05 4.81
C LEU A 73 21.41 -6.09 3.71
N LEU A 74 22.50 -5.94 2.96
CA LEU A 74 22.79 -6.82 1.82
C LEU A 74 23.12 -8.25 2.25
N ASP A 75 23.61 -8.45 3.46
CA ASP A 75 23.92 -9.77 4.00
C ASP A 75 22.65 -10.52 4.43
N PHE A 76 21.82 -9.93 5.32
CA PHE A 76 20.71 -10.68 5.89
C PHE A 76 19.60 -10.98 4.89
N VAL A 77 19.32 -10.08 3.93
CA VAL A 77 18.30 -10.36 2.88
C VAL A 77 18.70 -11.50 1.94
N GLN A 78 19.99 -11.89 1.91
CA GLN A 78 20.53 -12.98 1.10
C GLN A 78 20.89 -14.24 1.92
N SER A 79 20.61 -14.23 3.23
CA SER A 79 21.05 -15.29 4.13
C SER A 79 19.87 -15.85 4.95
N PRO A 80 18.89 -16.50 4.27
CA PRO A 80 17.71 -17.03 4.92
C PRO A 80 18.07 -18.16 5.90
N TYR A 81 17.46 -18.14 7.08
CA TYR A 81 17.63 -19.18 8.10
C TYR A 81 16.27 -19.58 8.67
N PHE A 82 15.68 -20.65 8.12
CA PHE A 82 14.39 -21.14 8.52
C PHE A 82 14.51 -22.58 9.04
N THR A 83 14.14 -22.80 10.28
CA THR A 83 14.06 -24.13 10.89
C THR A 83 12.64 -24.36 11.41
N ALA A 84 12.23 -25.61 11.54
CA ALA A 84 10.92 -25.93 12.09
C ALA A 84 10.69 -25.27 13.48
N GLN A 85 11.74 -25.19 14.29
CA GLN A 85 11.66 -24.59 15.62
C GLN A 85 11.46 -23.07 15.56
N THR A 86 12.24 -22.37 14.71
CA THR A 86 12.17 -20.90 14.61
C THR A 86 10.87 -20.47 13.93
N VAL A 87 10.37 -21.25 12.97
CA VAL A 87 9.07 -21.04 12.32
C VAL A 87 7.95 -21.20 13.36
N ALA A 88 7.92 -22.28 14.14
CA ALA A 88 6.87 -22.48 15.15
C ALA A 88 6.85 -21.39 16.23
N LYS A 89 8.01 -20.83 16.60
CA LYS A 89 8.10 -19.69 17.52
C LYS A 89 7.47 -18.44 16.91
N GLU A 90 7.81 -18.12 15.65
CA GLU A 90 7.33 -16.92 14.97
C GLU A 90 5.82 -16.98 14.71
N GLN A 91 5.29 -18.16 14.42
CA GLN A 91 3.85 -18.37 14.25
C GLN A 91 3.03 -17.87 15.45
N GLY A 92 3.55 -18.06 16.67
CA GLY A 92 2.91 -17.56 17.88
C GLY A 92 2.91 -16.02 17.95
N ILE A 93 3.99 -15.38 17.50
CA ILE A 93 4.15 -13.92 17.51
C ILE A 93 3.21 -13.30 16.47
N ILE A 94 3.26 -13.77 15.24
CA ILE A 94 2.39 -13.29 14.13
C ILE A 94 0.92 -13.56 14.45
N GLY A 95 0.60 -14.69 15.09
CA GLY A 95 -0.76 -14.99 15.53
C GLY A 95 -1.32 -14.00 16.57
N GLN A 96 -0.47 -13.40 17.42
CA GLN A 96 -0.87 -12.29 18.29
C GLN A 96 -1.03 -10.98 17.54
N GLU A 97 -0.18 -10.72 16.56
CA GLU A 97 -0.27 -9.54 15.69
C GLU A 97 -1.54 -9.55 14.85
N ILE A 98 -1.91 -10.69 14.26
CA ILE A 98 -3.19 -10.85 13.54
C ILE A 98 -4.37 -10.48 14.46
N LYS A 99 -4.39 -10.96 15.70
CA LYS A 99 -5.45 -10.59 16.65
C LYS A 99 -5.45 -9.10 16.97
N MET A 100 -4.29 -8.46 17.02
CA MET A 100 -4.19 -7.01 17.22
C MET A 100 -4.81 -6.25 16.03
N TYR A 101 -4.58 -6.71 14.80
CA TYR A 101 -5.21 -6.14 13.60
C TYR A 101 -6.72 -6.41 13.57
N ASP A 102 -7.17 -7.58 13.98
CA ASP A 102 -8.60 -7.89 14.13
C ASP A 102 -9.29 -6.95 15.13
N ASP A 103 -8.57 -6.48 16.14
CA ASP A 103 -9.03 -5.52 17.15
C ASP A 103 -8.81 -4.04 16.74
N ALA A 104 -8.28 -3.76 15.55
CA ALA A 104 -8.04 -2.41 15.05
C ALA A 104 -9.20 -1.93 14.14
N PRO A 105 -10.00 -0.93 14.55
CA PRO A 105 -11.18 -0.51 13.80
C PRO A 105 -10.86 0.06 12.42
N ASP A 106 -9.76 0.80 12.25
CA ASP A 106 -9.33 1.34 10.96
C ASP A 106 -8.92 0.22 9.99
N TRP A 107 -8.31 -0.83 10.51
CA TRP A 107 -7.97 -2.02 9.72
C TRP A 107 -9.22 -2.77 9.28
N ARG A 108 -10.18 -2.96 10.20
CA ARG A 108 -11.43 -3.65 9.89
C ARG A 108 -12.30 -2.90 8.89
N VAL A 109 -12.41 -1.57 9.00
CA VAL A 109 -13.20 -0.79 8.03
C VAL A 109 -12.62 -0.89 6.62
N MET A 110 -11.29 -0.95 6.49
CA MET A 110 -10.60 -1.11 5.20
C MET A 110 -10.84 -2.50 4.62
N PHE A 111 -10.55 -3.56 5.37
CA PHE A 111 -10.70 -4.93 4.85
C PHE A 111 -12.17 -5.31 4.61
N ASN A 112 -13.09 -4.88 5.47
CA ASN A 112 -14.53 -5.06 5.21
C ASN A 112 -14.97 -4.39 3.89
N MET A 113 -14.40 -3.22 3.56
CA MET A 113 -14.64 -2.57 2.28
C MET A 113 -14.07 -3.41 1.13
N LEU A 114 -12.81 -3.83 1.20
CA LEU A 114 -12.16 -4.62 0.15
C LEU A 114 -12.87 -5.95 -0.10
N GLU A 115 -13.31 -6.67 0.93
CA GLU A 115 -14.08 -7.91 0.82
C GLU A 115 -15.44 -7.71 0.13
N ASN A 116 -16.05 -6.53 0.28
CA ASN A 116 -17.33 -6.20 -0.35
C ASN A 116 -17.17 -5.48 -1.69
N MET A 117 -15.96 -5.13 -2.07
CA MET A 117 -15.62 -4.51 -3.34
C MET A 117 -15.11 -5.54 -4.37
N TYR A 118 -14.26 -6.48 -3.96
CA TYR A 118 -13.59 -7.43 -4.85
C TYR A 118 -14.16 -8.84 -4.73
N HIS A 119 -14.51 -9.46 -5.86
CA HIS A 119 -15.02 -10.83 -5.91
C HIS A 119 -13.91 -11.87 -5.76
N ASN A 120 -12.88 -11.76 -6.57
CA ASN A 120 -11.87 -12.82 -6.74
C ASN A 120 -10.44 -12.31 -6.46
N HIS A 121 -10.19 -10.99 -6.58
CA HIS A 121 -8.85 -10.46 -6.44
C HIS A 121 -8.32 -10.60 -5.01
N PRO A 122 -7.07 -11.08 -4.82
CA PRO A 122 -6.50 -11.33 -3.50
C PRO A 122 -6.22 -10.06 -2.67
N VAL A 123 -6.37 -8.86 -3.22
CA VAL A 123 -6.26 -7.59 -2.48
C VAL A 123 -7.24 -7.51 -1.29
N LYS A 124 -8.33 -8.27 -1.33
CA LYS A 124 -9.30 -8.37 -0.21
C LYS A 124 -8.81 -9.21 0.97
N ILE A 125 -7.69 -9.93 0.81
CA ILE A 125 -7.12 -10.80 1.84
C ILE A 125 -6.13 -10.00 2.66
N ASP A 126 -6.20 -10.14 3.99
CA ASP A 126 -5.28 -9.46 4.90
C ASP A 126 -3.82 -9.81 4.59
N ILE A 127 -2.95 -8.81 4.66
CA ILE A 127 -1.51 -8.94 4.38
C ILE A 127 -0.86 -9.94 5.34
N ALA A 128 -1.28 -9.94 6.60
CA ALA A 128 -0.79 -10.87 7.62
C ALA A 128 -1.39 -12.28 7.49
N GLY A 129 -2.42 -12.46 6.67
CA GLY A 129 -3.18 -13.69 6.57
C GLY A 129 -4.11 -13.89 7.77
N THR A 130 -4.47 -15.14 8.03
CA THR A 130 -5.25 -15.56 9.21
C THR A 130 -4.45 -16.52 10.09
N VAL A 131 -4.88 -16.72 11.34
CA VAL A 131 -4.25 -17.70 12.22
C VAL A 131 -4.22 -19.08 11.59
N GLU A 132 -5.27 -19.45 10.86
CA GLU A 132 -5.40 -20.73 10.15
C GLU A 132 -4.43 -20.80 8.96
N SER A 133 -4.34 -19.75 8.13
CA SER A 133 -3.45 -19.76 6.96
C SER A 133 -1.98 -19.79 7.35
N ILE A 134 -1.57 -19.02 8.37
CA ILE A 134 -0.18 -19.04 8.83
C ILE A 134 0.20 -20.37 9.51
N ALA A 135 -0.78 -21.14 10.01
CA ALA A 135 -0.53 -22.48 10.57
C ALA A 135 -0.05 -23.48 9.51
N GLU A 136 -0.32 -23.24 8.24
CA GLU A 136 0.15 -24.06 7.12
C GLU A 136 1.56 -23.72 6.65
N ILE A 137 2.16 -22.65 7.17
CA ILE A 137 3.49 -22.19 6.78
C ILE A 137 4.55 -23.05 7.45
N THR A 138 5.43 -23.65 6.64
CA THR A 138 6.55 -24.48 7.10
C THR A 138 7.87 -23.87 6.63
N ALA A 139 8.99 -24.34 7.18
CA ALA A 139 10.31 -23.91 6.75
C ALA A 139 10.53 -24.19 5.25
N GLU A 140 10.05 -25.32 4.74
CA GLU A 140 10.16 -25.70 3.33
C GLU A 140 9.40 -24.72 2.45
N LYS A 141 8.17 -24.36 2.81
CA LYS A 141 7.37 -23.36 2.06
C LYS A 141 8.01 -21.98 2.10
N LEU A 142 8.60 -21.58 3.23
CA LEU A 142 9.32 -20.31 3.32
C LEU A 142 10.55 -20.30 2.39
N TYR A 143 11.34 -21.38 2.34
CA TYR A 143 12.44 -21.50 1.39
C TYR A 143 11.98 -21.52 -0.06
N GLU A 144 10.87 -22.20 -0.37
CA GLU A 144 10.27 -22.20 -1.72
C GLU A 144 9.95 -20.77 -2.19
N VAL A 145 9.22 -20.01 -1.40
CA VAL A 145 8.83 -18.63 -1.71
C VAL A 145 10.05 -17.69 -1.71
N TYR A 146 10.95 -17.86 -0.74
CA TYR A 146 12.19 -17.08 -0.69
C TYR A 146 13.00 -17.25 -1.99
N ASN A 147 13.23 -18.47 -2.44
CA ASN A 147 14.03 -18.75 -3.63
C ASN A 147 13.42 -18.15 -4.92
N VAL A 148 12.11 -17.96 -4.96
CA VAL A 148 11.43 -17.32 -6.08
C VAL A 148 11.49 -15.80 -5.99
N PHE A 149 10.99 -15.23 -4.89
CA PHE A 149 10.78 -13.78 -4.81
C PHE A 149 12.01 -12.99 -4.36
N TYR A 150 12.92 -13.58 -3.58
CA TYR A 150 14.17 -12.95 -3.14
C TYR A 150 15.33 -13.21 -4.12
N ASN A 151 15.00 -13.45 -5.36
CA ASN A 151 15.94 -13.45 -6.45
C ASN A 151 16.40 -12.02 -6.73
N LEU A 152 17.71 -11.79 -6.83
CA LEU A 152 18.27 -10.45 -7.03
C LEU A 152 17.78 -9.75 -8.32
N ASN A 153 17.30 -10.51 -9.31
CA ASN A 153 16.66 -9.93 -10.51
C ASN A 153 15.22 -9.44 -10.25
N ASN A 154 14.63 -9.80 -9.10
CA ASN A 154 13.31 -9.36 -8.63
C ASN A 154 13.41 -8.34 -7.48
N MET A 155 14.60 -7.82 -7.21
CA MET A 155 14.86 -6.89 -6.11
C MET A 155 15.46 -5.60 -6.63
N VAL A 156 15.26 -4.51 -5.90
CA VAL A 156 15.89 -3.21 -6.17
C VAL A 156 16.53 -2.67 -4.90
N LEU A 157 17.72 -2.10 -5.03
CA LEU A 157 18.39 -1.36 -3.97
C LEU A 157 18.27 0.13 -4.28
N CYS A 158 17.53 0.86 -3.44
CA CYS A 158 17.38 2.30 -3.53
C CYS A 158 18.13 2.97 -2.37
N VAL A 159 19.00 3.90 -2.69
CA VAL A 159 19.83 4.61 -1.72
C VAL A 159 19.75 6.11 -1.96
N SER A 160 19.48 6.87 -0.91
CA SER A 160 19.47 8.32 -0.96
C SER A 160 20.23 8.91 0.23
N GLY A 161 20.83 10.07 0.01
CA GLY A 161 21.57 10.79 1.05
C GLY A 161 22.99 11.20 0.64
N ASN A 162 23.81 11.48 1.63
CA ASN A 162 25.20 11.92 1.40
C ASN A 162 26.14 10.73 1.13
N VAL A 163 25.91 10.05 0.01
CA VAL A 163 26.68 8.88 -0.44
C VAL A 163 27.10 9.04 -1.90
N THR A 164 28.11 8.31 -2.32
CA THR A 164 28.51 8.27 -3.73
C THR A 164 28.11 6.95 -4.37
N VAL A 165 27.71 6.99 -5.62
CA VAL A 165 27.32 5.80 -6.40
C VAL A 165 28.43 4.75 -6.38
N ASP A 166 29.70 5.17 -6.60
CA ASP A 166 30.86 4.26 -6.59
C ASP A 166 31.00 3.47 -5.28
N LYS A 167 30.67 4.12 -4.14
CA LYS A 167 30.75 3.48 -2.83
C LYS A 167 29.69 2.40 -2.69
N VAL A 168 28.44 2.71 -3.08
CA VAL A 168 27.35 1.75 -3.06
C VAL A 168 27.64 0.57 -3.99
N LEU A 169 28.06 0.84 -5.24
CA LEU A 169 28.35 -0.19 -6.21
C LEU A 169 29.48 -1.13 -5.75
N LYS A 170 30.59 -0.58 -5.19
CA LYS A 170 31.68 -1.42 -4.66
C LYS A 170 31.23 -2.34 -3.53
N THR A 171 30.33 -1.88 -2.66
CA THR A 171 29.79 -2.72 -1.59
C THR A 171 28.85 -3.77 -2.16
N ALA A 172 27.99 -3.40 -3.09
CA ALA A 172 27.08 -4.33 -3.78
C ALA A 172 27.86 -5.41 -4.57
N ASP A 173 28.84 -5.02 -5.39
CA ASP A 173 29.67 -5.96 -6.16
C ASP A 173 30.42 -6.98 -5.28
N ARG A 174 30.76 -6.59 -4.06
CA ARG A 174 31.45 -7.47 -3.12
C ARG A 174 30.51 -8.46 -2.43
N LEU A 175 29.25 -8.06 -2.16
CA LEU A 175 28.35 -8.80 -1.27
C LEU A 175 27.21 -9.51 -2.02
N LEU A 176 26.77 -8.98 -3.15
CA LEU A 176 25.66 -9.58 -3.87
C LEU A 176 26.10 -10.92 -4.50
N LYS A 177 25.30 -11.95 -4.26
CA LYS A 177 25.47 -13.28 -4.83
C LYS A 177 24.92 -13.28 -6.26
N SER A 178 25.48 -14.13 -7.13
CA SER A 178 24.87 -14.35 -8.45
C SER A 178 23.53 -15.08 -8.30
N SER A 179 22.54 -14.69 -9.07
CA SER A 179 21.27 -15.39 -9.17
C SER A 179 20.87 -15.60 -10.63
N GLU A 180 20.22 -16.73 -10.92
CA GLU A 180 19.63 -16.96 -12.23
C GLU A 180 18.38 -16.11 -12.38
N LYS A 181 18.17 -15.57 -13.60
CA LYS A 181 17.01 -14.74 -13.89
C LYS A 181 15.80 -15.63 -14.07
N HIS A 182 14.74 -15.36 -13.31
CA HIS A 182 13.44 -15.98 -13.46
C HIS A 182 12.40 -14.92 -13.82
N THR A 183 11.36 -15.34 -14.51
CA THR A 183 10.16 -14.51 -14.74
C THR A 183 9.06 -15.01 -13.84
N ILE A 184 8.52 -14.14 -13.01
CA ILE A 184 7.41 -14.45 -12.10
C ILE A 184 6.13 -13.92 -12.72
N HIS A 185 5.13 -14.79 -12.88
CA HIS A 185 3.82 -14.45 -13.39
C HIS A 185 2.78 -14.63 -12.28
N ASN A 186 2.22 -13.53 -11.81
CA ASN A 186 1.09 -13.57 -10.89
C ASN A 186 -0.14 -14.12 -11.60
N VAL A 187 -0.86 -15.02 -10.96
CA VAL A 187 -2.07 -15.65 -11.49
C VAL A 187 -3.27 -15.08 -10.74
N PHE A 188 -3.96 -14.13 -11.37
CA PHE A 188 -5.21 -13.58 -10.86
C PHE A 188 -6.39 -14.24 -11.56
N GLU A 189 -7.44 -14.54 -10.80
CA GLU A 189 -8.74 -14.92 -11.37
C GLU A 189 -9.38 -13.69 -12.02
N ASN A 190 -10.28 -13.92 -12.98
CA ASN A 190 -10.98 -12.80 -13.61
C ASN A 190 -11.81 -12.04 -12.58
N GLU A 191 -11.50 -10.78 -12.38
CA GLU A 191 -12.19 -9.89 -11.44
C GLU A 191 -13.29 -9.12 -12.17
N PRO A 192 -14.58 -9.29 -11.78
CA PRO A 192 -15.67 -8.46 -12.32
C PRO A 192 -15.47 -6.98 -11.99
N TYR A 193 -15.93 -6.10 -12.87
CA TYR A 193 -15.89 -4.66 -12.59
C TYR A 193 -16.83 -4.27 -11.45
N GLU A 194 -17.99 -4.92 -11.38
CA GLU A 194 -19.02 -4.65 -10.39
C GLU A 194 -18.52 -5.00 -8.97
N ILE A 195 -18.97 -4.24 -8.00
CA ILE A 195 -18.75 -4.52 -6.59
C ILE A 195 -19.56 -5.74 -6.11
N VAL A 196 -19.13 -6.38 -5.01
CA VAL A 196 -19.87 -7.47 -4.37
C VAL A 196 -21.12 -6.95 -3.66
N LYS A 197 -20.97 -5.92 -2.83
CA LYS A 197 -22.08 -5.29 -2.08
C LYS A 197 -21.84 -3.78 -1.89
N PRO A 198 -22.91 -2.96 -1.96
CA PRO A 198 -22.78 -1.52 -1.81
C PRO A 198 -22.62 -1.04 -0.35
N TYR A 199 -22.90 -1.91 0.63
CA TYR A 199 -22.86 -1.56 2.06
C TYR A 199 -22.47 -2.74 2.93
N VAL A 200 -21.62 -2.44 3.93
CA VAL A 200 -21.27 -3.37 5.01
C VAL A 200 -21.09 -2.57 6.31
N GLU A 201 -21.53 -3.13 7.43
CA GLU A 201 -21.29 -2.56 8.75
C GLU A 201 -20.84 -3.62 9.75
N GLN A 202 -20.04 -3.20 10.71
CA GLN A 202 -19.58 -4.00 11.84
C GLN A 202 -19.66 -3.19 13.13
N GLU A 203 -20.16 -3.81 14.21
CA GLU A 203 -20.09 -3.22 15.54
C GLU A 203 -18.71 -3.42 16.15
N PHE A 204 -18.21 -2.35 16.80
CA PHE A 204 -16.85 -2.34 17.34
C PHE A 204 -16.77 -1.43 18.58
N SER A 205 -15.72 -1.62 19.39
CA SER A 205 -15.46 -0.77 20.55
C SER A 205 -14.87 0.58 20.15
N VAL A 206 -15.67 1.43 19.53
CA VAL A 206 -15.33 2.78 19.09
C VAL A 206 -16.29 3.80 19.68
N SER A 207 -15.86 5.05 19.85
CA SER A 207 -16.69 6.14 20.35
C SER A 207 -17.48 6.85 19.26
N MET A 208 -16.97 6.81 18.03
CA MET A 208 -17.55 7.43 16.84
C MET A 208 -17.46 6.44 15.67
N PRO A 209 -18.46 6.36 14.80
CA PRO A 209 -18.34 5.53 13.61
C PRO A 209 -17.20 5.96 12.70
N ILE A 210 -16.48 4.97 12.15
CA ILE A 210 -15.45 5.13 11.15
C ILE A 210 -16.00 4.59 9.84
N PHE A 211 -15.73 5.25 8.73
CA PHE A 211 -16.20 4.81 7.44
C PHE A 211 -15.12 4.85 6.36
N ASN A 212 -15.24 3.97 5.38
CA ASN A 212 -14.58 4.05 4.08
C ASN A 212 -15.62 3.92 2.98
N LEU A 213 -15.65 4.91 2.10
CA LEU A 213 -16.40 4.88 0.84
C LEU A 213 -15.42 4.61 -0.29
N GLY A 214 -15.39 3.39 -0.80
CA GLY A 214 -14.50 2.98 -1.89
C GLY A 214 -15.23 2.92 -3.22
N PHE A 215 -14.69 3.58 -4.24
CA PHE A 215 -15.13 3.49 -5.64
C PHE A 215 -14.24 2.47 -6.33
N LYS A 216 -14.82 1.39 -6.82
CA LYS A 216 -14.08 0.38 -7.58
C LYS A 216 -13.87 0.87 -9.01
N GLU A 217 -12.61 0.95 -9.39
CA GLU A 217 -12.20 1.35 -10.72
C GLU A 217 -11.84 0.12 -11.58
N LYS A 218 -11.65 0.33 -12.87
CA LYS A 218 -11.11 -0.72 -13.73
C LYS A 218 -9.65 -0.98 -13.34
N ALA A 219 -9.27 -2.23 -13.36
CA ALA A 219 -7.86 -2.59 -13.23
C ALA A 219 -7.01 -1.80 -14.23
N ASP A 220 -5.82 -1.38 -13.82
CA ASP A 220 -4.94 -0.52 -14.63
C ASP A 220 -5.59 0.80 -15.08
N CYS A 221 -6.52 1.36 -14.30
CA CYS A 221 -7.15 2.64 -14.63
C CYS A 221 -6.16 3.81 -14.56
N VAL A 222 -5.05 3.63 -13.84
CA VAL A 222 -3.94 4.59 -13.77
C VAL A 222 -2.72 3.94 -14.43
N LYS A 223 -2.25 4.53 -15.53
CA LYS A 223 -1.09 4.04 -16.29
C LYS A 223 -0.06 5.14 -16.49
N GLY A 224 1.13 4.91 -15.96
CA GLY A 224 2.26 5.82 -16.10
C GLY A 224 2.09 7.13 -15.33
N ASP A 225 3.13 7.94 -15.38
CA ASP A 225 3.29 9.13 -14.55
C ASP A 225 2.24 10.21 -14.86
N ALA A 226 1.85 10.40 -16.12
CA ALA A 226 0.86 11.38 -16.51
C ALA A 226 -0.52 11.12 -15.86
N GLN A 227 -1.03 9.87 -15.96
CA GLN A 227 -2.34 9.55 -15.38
C GLN A 227 -2.29 9.56 -13.85
N ALA A 228 -1.18 9.17 -13.23
CA ALA A 228 -0.98 9.28 -11.79
C ALA A 228 -1.06 10.76 -11.35
N ALA A 229 -0.26 11.64 -11.96
CA ALA A 229 -0.25 13.06 -11.68
C ALA A 229 -1.65 13.72 -11.83
N HIS A 230 -2.35 13.40 -12.94
CA HIS A 230 -3.69 13.95 -13.19
C HIS A 230 -4.72 13.42 -12.18
N THR A 231 -4.59 12.17 -11.73
CA THR A 231 -5.47 11.59 -10.71
C THR A 231 -5.21 12.23 -9.35
N ASP A 232 -3.96 12.42 -8.96
CA ASP A 232 -3.61 13.07 -7.69
C ASP A 232 -4.11 14.52 -7.64
N ILE A 233 -4.01 15.28 -8.74
CA ILE A 233 -4.58 16.61 -8.86
C ILE A 233 -6.11 16.56 -8.70
N LEU A 234 -6.78 15.59 -9.36
CA LEU A 234 -8.23 15.40 -9.23
C LEU A 234 -8.65 15.11 -7.80
N LEU A 235 -7.97 14.18 -7.13
CA LEU A 235 -8.33 13.79 -5.75
C LEU A 235 -8.05 14.92 -4.77
N PHE A 236 -6.98 15.66 -4.93
CA PHE A 236 -6.70 16.86 -4.13
C PHE A 236 -7.81 17.91 -4.30
N LEU A 237 -8.19 18.20 -5.53
CA LEU A 237 -9.27 19.13 -5.86
C LEU A 237 -10.61 18.69 -5.25
N LEU A 238 -10.88 17.37 -5.24
CA LEU A 238 -12.11 16.81 -4.67
C LEU A 238 -12.14 16.88 -3.15
N ALA A 239 -11.08 16.47 -2.46
CA ALA A 239 -11.19 16.06 -1.07
C ALA A 239 -10.09 16.60 -0.14
N SER A 240 -9.18 17.47 -0.61
CA SER A 240 -8.25 18.16 0.28
C SER A 240 -8.96 19.07 1.27
N GLU A 241 -8.32 19.40 2.38
CA GLU A 241 -8.88 20.30 3.40
C GLU A 241 -9.29 21.68 2.86
N THR A 242 -8.76 22.08 1.71
CA THR A 242 -9.10 23.35 1.03
C THR A 242 -10.23 23.21 0.03
N SER A 243 -10.68 21.98 -0.28
CA SER A 243 -11.73 21.72 -1.27
C SER A 243 -13.11 22.18 -0.83
N GLU A 244 -13.98 22.44 -1.80
CA GLU A 244 -15.38 22.79 -1.53
C GLU A 244 -16.13 21.63 -0.84
N LEU A 245 -15.88 20.39 -1.28
CA LEU A 245 -16.49 19.20 -0.68
C LEU A 245 -16.12 19.06 0.80
N TYR A 246 -14.83 19.18 1.14
CA TYR A 246 -14.37 19.09 2.52
C TYR A 246 -15.07 20.12 3.41
N ARG A 247 -15.13 21.38 2.96
CA ARG A 247 -15.83 22.45 3.71
C ARG A 247 -17.32 22.15 3.91
N LYS A 248 -18.01 21.68 2.88
CA LYS A 248 -19.43 21.29 2.97
C LYS A 248 -19.67 20.16 3.98
N LEU A 249 -18.82 19.13 3.94
CA LEU A 249 -18.89 18.01 4.87
C LEU A 249 -18.61 18.47 6.31
N LEU A 250 -17.62 19.33 6.50
CA LEU A 250 -17.24 19.87 7.81
C LEU A 250 -18.35 20.79 8.38
N ASP A 251 -18.89 21.71 7.58
CA ASP A 251 -19.98 22.61 7.98
C ASP A 251 -21.28 21.86 8.32
N ALA A 252 -21.51 20.73 7.67
CA ALA A 252 -22.61 19.82 7.99
C ALA A 252 -22.33 18.91 9.20
N ASN A 253 -21.17 19.03 9.84
CA ASN A 253 -20.69 18.16 10.93
C ASN A 253 -20.68 16.66 10.57
N LEU A 254 -20.45 16.33 9.31
CA LEU A 254 -20.39 14.96 8.80
C LEU A 254 -18.98 14.36 8.83
N ILE A 255 -17.95 15.18 8.96
CA ILE A 255 -16.54 14.77 9.10
C ILE A 255 -15.82 15.59 10.16
N ASN A 256 -14.63 15.15 10.51
CA ASN A 256 -13.63 15.91 11.29
C ASN A 256 -12.27 15.86 10.56
N SER A 257 -11.19 16.22 11.25
CA SER A 257 -9.82 16.23 10.70
C SER A 257 -9.24 14.85 10.36
N SER A 258 -9.94 13.76 10.68
CA SER A 258 -9.53 12.41 10.27
C SER A 258 -9.91 12.08 8.82
N PHE A 259 -10.75 12.93 8.18
CA PHE A 259 -11.17 12.69 6.80
C PHE A 259 -9.98 12.73 5.85
N SER A 260 -9.87 11.69 5.05
CA SER A 260 -8.79 11.51 4.08
C SER A 260 -9.29 10.88 2.80
N TYR A 261 -8.44 10.88 1.78
CA TYR A 261 -8.68 10.21 0.53
C TYR A 261 -7.41 9.50 0.06
N GLU A 262 -7.58 8.45 -0.73
CA GLU A 262 -6.48 7.64 -1.23
C GLU A 262 -6.80 7.08 -2.62
N LEU A 263 -5.81 7.09 -3.51
CA LEU A 263 -5.79 6.22 -4.69
C LEU A 263 -5.12 4.91 -4.29
N PHE A 264 -5.89 3.86 -4.25
CA PHE A 264 -5.44 2.52 -3.87
C PHE A 264 -5.39 1.64 -5.12
N ASP A 265 -4.21 1.53 -5.74
CA ASP A 265 -4.00 0.88 -7.02
C ASP A 265 -2.81 -0.07 -7.02
N GLY A 266 -2.92 -1.11 -7.82
CA GLY A 266 -1.86 -2.09 -8.03
C GLY A 266 -2.21 -3.10 -9.12
N PRO A 267 -1.39 -4.15 -9.29
CA PRO A 267 -1.61 -5.16 -10.32
C PRO A 267 -2.98 -5.82 -10.23
N GLY A 268 -3.86 -5.51 -11.16
CA GLY A 268 -5.20 -6.11 -11.26
C GLY A 268 -6.28 -5.47 -10.40
N TYR A 269 -5.98 -4.41 -9.66
CA TYR A 269 -6.97 -3.68 -8.87
C TYR A 269 -6.74 -2.17 -8.92
N CYS A 270 -7.82 -1.41 -8.78
CA CYS A 270 -7.77 0.03 -8.59
C CYS A 270 -9.04 0.49 -7.87
N SER A 271 -8.90 1.37 -6.90
CA SER A 271 -10.02 2.02 -6.22
C SER A 271 -9.63 3.40 -5.69
N VAL A 272 -10.63 4.26 -5.57
CA VAL A 272 -10.50 5.54 -4.86
C VAL A 272 -11.27 5.43 -3.57
N ILE A 273 -10.65 5.77 -2.47
CA ILE A 273 -11.19 5.62 -1.12
C ILE A 273 -11.30 7.00 -0.47
N PHE A 274 -12.47 7.29 0.10
CA PHE A 274 -12.69 8.42 0.99
C PHE A 274 -13.09 7.88 2.36
N GLY A 275 -12.46 8.33 3.43
CA GLY A 275 -12.71 7.76 4.75
C GLY A 275 -12.39 8.69 5.90
N GLY A 276 -12.79 8.27 7.09
CA GLY A 276 -12.57 8.97 8.34
C GLY A 276 -13.68 8.73 9.35
N GLU A 277 -13.71 9.52 10.39
CA GLU A 277 -14.78 9.48 11.40
C GLU A 277 -15.99 10.31 10.96
N SER A 278 -17.18 9.79 11.18
CA SER A 278 -18.44 10.48 10.93
C SER A 278 -19.52 10.05 11.91
N ARG A 279 -20.33 11.00 12.36
CA ARG A 279 -21.53 10.68 13.13
C ARG A 279 -22.65 10.07 12.27
N GLU A 280 -22.66 10.39 10.99
CA GLU A 280 -23.65 9.97 10.01
C GLU A 280 -22.97 9.52 8.70
N PRO A 281 -22.27 8.36 8.71
CA PRO A 281 -21.47 7.88 7.56
C PRO A 281 -22.24 7.80 6.25
N GLN A 282 -23.52 7.38 6.30
CA GLN A 282 -24.37 7.29 5.11
C GLN A 282 -24.62 8.65 4.47
N LYS A 283 -24.89 9.68 5.30
CA LYS A 283 -25.07 11.05 4.79
C LYS A 283 -23.77 11.64 4.24
N ALA A 284 -22.64 11.34 4.88
CA ALA A 284 -21.34 11.75 4.36
C ALA A 284 -21.10 11.12 2.98
N ALA A 285 -21.34 9.82 2.84
CA ALA A 285 -21.21 9.10 1.58
C ALA A 285 -22.16 9.64 0.49
N GLU A 286 -23.41 9.93 0.83
CA GLU A 286 -24.37 10.53 -0.10
C GLU A 286 -23.90 11.92 -0.57
N MET A 287 -23.42 12.77 0.35
CA MET A 287 -22.91 14.10 -0.02
C MET A 287 -21.67 14.02 -0.91
N ILE A 288 -20.78 13.07 -0.66
CA ILE A 288 -19.60 12.83 -1.53
C ILE A 288 -20.05 12.44 -2.94
N LYS A 289 -20.96 11.48 -3.05
CA LYS A 289 -21.51 11.02 -4.36
C LYS A 289 -22.23 12.14 -5.10
N ASP A 290 -23.08 12.88 -4.43
CA ASP A 290 -23.80 14.01 -5.02
C ASP A 290 -22.85 15.11 -5.52
N TYR A 291 -21.78 15.36 -4.76
CA TYR A 291 -20.77 16.34 -5.18
C TYR A 291 -20.02 15.88 -6.42
N ILE A 292 -19.61 14.60 -6.49
CA ILE A 292 -18.96 14.02 -7.68
C ILE A 292 -19.87 14.16 -8.91
N VAL A 293 -21.15 13.83 -8.81
CA VAL A 293 -22.11 13.98 -9.90
C VAL A 293 -22.20 15.43 -10.36
N LYS A 294 -22.35 16.38 -9.43
CA LYS A 294 -22.40 17.81 -9.76
C LYS A 294 -21.12 18.33 -10.39
N LEU A 295 -19.96 17.85 -9.93
CA LEU A 295 -18.68 18.23 -10.51
C LEU A 295 -18.53 17.72 -11.95
N LYS A 296 -19.02 16.49 -12.24
CA LYS A 296 -19.08 15.96 -13.61
C LYS A 296 -20.01 16.77 -14.52
N GLU A 297 -21.12 17.25 -13.99
CA GLU A 297 -22.10 18.06 -14.76
C GLU A 297 -21.61 19.50 -15.01
N ASN A 298 -21.01 20.14 -14.00
CA ASN A 298 -20.64 21.54 -14.03
C ASN A 298 -19.21 21.80 -14.54
N GLY A 299 -18.36 20.76 -14.52
CA GLY A 299 -16.94 20.86 -14.84
C GLY A 299 -16.10 21.38 -13.67
N ILE A 300 -14.79 21.37 -13.86
CA ILE A 300 -13.78 21.79 -12.87
C ILE A 300 -13.59 23.31 -12.97
N ASP A 301 -13.61 24.01 -11.84
CA ASP A 301 -13.26 25.42 -11.79
C ASP A 301 -11.77 25.64 -12.06
N LYS A 302 -11.45 26.66 -12.87
CA LYS A 302 -10.06 26.91 -13.29
C LYS A 302 -9.17 27.37 -12.14
N GLU A 303 -9.68 28.17 -11.22
CA GLU A 303 -8.90 28.67 -10.08
C GLU A 303 -8.61 27.53 -9.08
N GLU A 304 -9.62 26.68 -8.81
CA GLU A 304 -9.46 25.49 -7.97
C GLU A 304 -8.47 24.49 -8.59
N PHE A 305 -8.52 24.28 -9.91
CA PHE A 305 -7.55 23.45 -10.62
C PHE A 305 -6.11 23.98 -10.46
N GLU A 306 -5.90 25.29 -10.65
CA GLU A 306 -4.57 25.88 -10.51
C GLU A 306 -4.03 25.81 -9.06
N ILE A 307 -4.92 25.89 -8.06
CA ILE A 307 -4.55 25.71 -6.65
C ILE A 307 -4.14 24.25 -6.42
N ALA A 308 -4.96 23.29 -6.82
CA ALA A 308 -4.68 21.87 -6.65
C ALA A 308 -3.34 21.47 -7.29
N LYS A 309 -3.14 21.86 -8.55
CA LYS A 309 -1.91 21.61 -9.29
C LYS A 309 -0.68 22.16 -8.58
N LYS A 310 -0.72 23.40 -8.10
CA LYS A 310 0.40 24.03 -7.37
C LYS A 310 0.65 23.37 -6.03
N SER A 311 -0.39 22.95 -5.33
CA SER A 311 -0.28 22.26 -4.04
C SER A 311 0.40 20.90 -4.21
N ILE A 312 -0.10 20.06 -5.13
CA ILE A 312 0.50 18.75 -5.42
C ILE A 312 1.97 18.90 -5.87
N TYR A 313 2.27 19.87 -6.73
CA TYR A 313 3.64 20.15 -7.14
C TYR A 313 4.53 20.54 -5.94
N GLY A 314 4.04 21.45 -5.09
CA GLY A 314 4.75 21.90 -3.91
C GLY A 314 5.02 20.77 -2.91
N ASP A 315 4.01 19.96 -2.63
CA ASP A 315 4.11 18.81 -1.71
C ASP A 315 5.08 17.74 -2.25
N THR A 316 5.00 17.46 -3.55
CA THR A 316 5.92 16.51 -4.20
C THR A 316 7.37 17.00 -4.12
N VAL A 317 7.63 18.27 -4.44
CA VAL A 317 8.98 18.86 -4.32
C VAL A 317 9.44 18.88 -2.86
N ALA A 318 8.56 19.21 -1.91
CA ALA A 318 8.87 19.22 -0.49
C ALA A 318 9.22 17.82 0.04
N SER A 319 8.60 16.76 -0.48
CA SER A 319 8.91 15.37 -0.10
C SER A 319 10.34 14.97 -0.41
N LEU A 320 11.00 15.63 -1.38
CA LEU A 320 12.41 15.41 -1.73
C LEU A 320 13.40 15.91 -0.69
N ASN A 321 12.96 16.54 0.39
CA ASN A 321 13.80 16.90 1.52
C ASN A 321 14.03 15.74 2.50
N SER A 322 13.33 14.62 2.36
CA SER A 322 13.47 13.44 3.21
C SER A 322 14.17 12.31 2.47
N VAL A 323 15.32 11.88 2.96
CA VAL A 323 16.06 10.74 2.37
C VAL A 323 15.27 9.45 2.45
N ASP A 324 14.53 9.21 3.54
CA ASP A 324 13.68 8.03 3.70
C ASP A 324 12.55 8.04 2.65
N THR A 325 11.89 9.18 2.47
CA THR A 325 10.82 9.36 1.48
C THR A 325 11.34 9.13 0.05
N ILE A 326 12.49 9.70 -0.30
CA ILE A 326 13.10 9.51 -1.63
C ILE A 326 13.36 8.03 -1.90
N SER A 327 13.98 7.30 -0.96
CA SER A 327 14.32 5.89 -1.16
C SER A 327 13.07 5.03 -1.37
N ASN A 328 12.02 5.27 -0.58
CA ASN A 328 10.75 4.54 -0.71
C ASN A 328 10.05 4.87 -2.04
N ILE A 329 9.95 6.15 -2.40
CA ILE A 329 9.36 6.58 -3.69
C ILE A 329 10.10 5.94 -4.86
N LEU A 330 11.44 5.96 -4.87
CA LEU A 330 12.22 5.36 -5.94
C LEU A 330 11.97 3.86 -6.08
N ALA A 331 11.80 3.14 -4.97
CA ALA A 331 11.45 1.73 -5.00
C ALA A 331 10.05 1.50 -5.58
N ASP A 332 9.06 2.30 -5.18
CA ASP A 332 7.68 2.22 -5.67
C ASP A 332 7.61 2.49 -7.18
N TYR A 333 8.23 3.56 -7.62
CA TYR A 333 8.26 3.93 -9.04
C TYR A 333 8.99 2.89 -9.90
N HIS A 334 10.08 2.30 -9.37
CA HIS A 334 10.78 1.22 -10.07
C HIS A 334 9.84 0.03 -10.36
N PHE A 335 9.10 -0.45 -9.35
CA PHE A 335 8.20 -1.59 -9.52
C PHE A 335 6.96 -1.28 -10.37
N LYS A 336 6.48 -0.03 -10.35
CA LYS A 336 5.39 0.43 -11.21
C LYS A 336 5.85 0.75 -12.64
N GLY A 337 7.17 0.74 -12.91
CA GLY A 337 7.73 1.15 -14.22
C GLY A 337 7.61 2.65 -14.48
N ASN A 338 7.48 3.45 -13.43
CA ASN A 338 7.33 4.89 -13.45
C ASN A 338 8.65 5.59 -13.13
N ASN A 339 8.69 6.93 -13.31
CA ASN A 339 9.83 7.78 -12.99
C ASN A 339 9.38 9.00 -12.19
N MET A 340 9.91 9.16 -11.00
CA MET A 340 9.57 10.28 -10.11
C MET A 340 9.79 11.66 -10.75
N PHE A 341 10.83 11.84 -11.56
CA PHE A 341 11.10 13.13 -12.21
C PHE A 341 10.12 13.40 -13.36
N ASP A 342 9.75 12.36 -14.12
CA ASP A 342 8.73 12.47 -15.15
C ASP A 342 7.36 12.80 -14.54
N TYR A 343 7.04 12.19 -13.37
CA TYR A 343 5.83 12.51 -12.62
C TYR A 343 5.77 14.01 -12.20
N ILE A 344 6.89 14.58 -11.72
CA ILE A 344 6.96 16.00 -11.36
C ILE A 344 6.71 16.89 -12.61
N ASP A 345 7.30 16.52 -13.74
CA ASP A 345 7.10 17.23 -15.01
C ASP A 345 5.65 17.12 -15.49
N GLU A 346 5.01 15.95 -15.31
CA GLU A 346 3.60 15.74 -15.65
C GLU A 346 2.67 16.60 -14.79
N ILE A 347 2.93 16.73 -13.48
CA ILE A 347 2.19 17.68 -12.63
C ILE A 347 2.35 19.10 -13.18
N ALA A 348 3.58 19.53 -13.47
CA ALA A 348 3.86 20.90 -13.93
C ALA A 348 3.18 21.21 -15.27
N ASN A 349 3.01 20.23 -16.14
CA ASN A 349 2.42 20.37 -17.48
C ASN A 349 0.94 20.00 -17.55
N ALA A 350 0.34 19.44 -16.47
CA ALA A 350 -1.06 19.06 -16.45
C ALA A 350 -2.00 20.20 -16.86
N THR A 351 -3.00 19.87 -17.65
CA THR A 351 -4.06 20.79 -18.06
C THR A 351 -5.38 20.44 -17.39
N ILE A 352 -6.29 21.40 -17.33
CA ILE A 352 -7.63 21.19 -16.79
C ILE A 352 -8.40 20.12 -17.60
N GLU A 353 -8.15 20.06 -18.91
CA GLU A 353 -8.72 19.07 -19.82
C GLU A 353 -8.26 17.64 -19.47
N ASP A 354 -7.01 17.48 -19.06
CA ASP A 354 -6.48 16.17 -18.66
C ASP A 354 -7.10 15.68 -17.35
N VAL A 355 -7.24 16.56 -16.38
CA VAL A 355 -7.90 16.24 -15.09
C VAL A 355 -9.40 16.01 -15.30
N THR A 356 -10.05 16.75 -16.20
CA THR A 356 -11.46 16.52 -16.58
C THR A 356 -11.65 15.13 -17.18
N LYS A 357 -10.76 14.69 -18.09
CA LYS A 357 -10.80 13.32 -18.64
C LYS A 357 -10.69 12.26 -17.55
N ARG A 358 -9.88 12.50 -16.51
CA ARG A 358 -9.81 11.58 -15.34
C ARG A 358 -11.13 11.53 -14.60
N LEU A 359 -11.74 12.70 -14.31
CA LEU A 359 -13.04 12.79 -13.66
C LEU A 359 -14.13 12.05 -14.45
N ASP A 360 -14.13 12.18 -15.78
CA ASP A 360 -15.13 11.56 -16.66
C ASP A 360 -15.06 10.02 -16.66
N CYS A 361 -13.87 9.45 -16.50
CA CYS A 361 -13.65 8.01 -16.59
C CYS A 361 -13.57 7.29 -15.23
N MET A 362 -13.56 8.02 -14.11
CA MET A 362 -13.44 7.48 -12.76
C MET A 362 -14.66 7.84 -11.90
N LEU A 363 -14.73 7.29 -10.70
CA LEU A 363 -15.71 7.64 -9.67
C LEU A 363 -17.15 7.40 -10.14
N ASP A 364 -17.43 6.13 -10.55
CA ASP A 364 -18.80 5.69 -10.82
C ASP A 364 -19.56 5.55 -9.49
N VAL A 365 -20.47 6.47 -9.21
CA VAL A 365 -21.25 6.52 -7.97
C VAL A 365 -22.15 5.30 -7.76
N ASN A 366 -22.37 4.49 -8.81
CA ASN A 366 -23.12 3.24 -8.74
C ASN A 366 -22.23 2.01 -8.47
N ASN A 367 -20.90 2.17 -8.58
CA ASN A 367 -19.92 1.09 -8.39
C ASN A 367 -19.02 1.39 -7.19
N CYS A 368 -19.63 1.62 -6.03
CA CYS A 368 -18.94 1.94 -4.79
C CYS A 368 -19.49 1.15 -3.60
N THR A 369 -18.64 0.90 -2.62
CA THR A 369 -18.94 0.21 -1.36
C THR A 369 -18.74 1.16 -0.19
N LEU A 370 -19.73 1.31 0.67
CA LEU A 370 -19.61 1.97 1.95
C LEU A 370 -19.41 0.95 3.06
N SER A 371 -18.25 0.98 3.68
CA SER A 371 -17.93 0.20 4.89
C SER A 371 -18.00 1.08 6.11
N VAL A 372 -18.64 0.60 7.18
CA VAL A 372 -18.82 1.32 8.43
C VAL A 372 -18.45 0.43 9.61
N VAL A 373 -17.58 0.91 10.45
CA VAL A 373 -17.35 0.37 11.80
C VAL A 373 -18.06 1.32 12.78
N LYS A 374 -19.02 0.81 13.53
CA LYS A 374 -19.89 1.62 14.40
C LYS A 374 -19.77 1.20 15.87
N PRO A 375 -20.08 2.10 16.82
CA PRO A 375 -20.14 1.75 18.23
C PRO A 375 -21.05 0.57 18.52
N ILE A 376 -20.62 -0.32 19.43
CA ILE A 376 -21.49 -1.37 19.97
C ILE A 376 -22.68 -0.69 20.64
N GLN A 377 -23.90 -1.00 20.21
CA GLN A 377 -25.09 -0.53 20.90
C GLN A 377 -25.17 -1.26 22.23
N ASP A 378 -25.06 -0.53 23.34
CA ASP A 378 -25.38 -1.08 24.66
C ASP A 378 -26.82 -1.61 24.60
N GLY A 379 -26.93 -2.93 24.51
CA GLY A 379 -28.24 -3.58 24.64
C GLY A 379 -28.83 -3.14 25.96
N GLU A 380 -30.12 -2.80 25.93
CA GLU A 380 -30.90 -2.52 27.13
C GLU A 380 -30.55 -3.54 28.21
N LYS A 381 -29.89 -3.05 29.29
CA LYS A 381 -29.63 -3.85 30.48
C LYS A 381 -30.88 -4.09 31.24
#